data_185650532088b38901231d23114553cc
#
_entry.id   185650532088b38901231d23114553cc
#
_cell.length_a   1.000
_cell.length_b   1.000
_cell.length_c   1.000
_cell.angle_alpha   90.00
_cell.angle_beta   90.00
_cell.angle_gamma   90.00
#
_symmetry.space_group_name_H-M   'P 1'
#
loop_
_entity.id
_entity.type
_entity.pdbx_description
1 polymer ?
#
loop_
_entity_poly.entity_id
_entity_poly.type
_entity_poly.pdbx_seq_one_letter_code
_entity_poly.pdbx_strand_id
1 'polypeptide(L)'
;NNSKEDYNLRKEGEVWHASSRDAHWSNRPEGKPFFAVFNHTISHESQIRNRIAPENQIHDPAKVRIPAYHPDTPEVRKDWAQYYDRITMMDKLVGRTLKEVKDAGLAEDTIVFYYGDHGSGMPRNKRWPYFSGLNVPLIVHVPEKYKHLAPAGYEAGGVSDQLVGFIDFAPTALSIAGM
;
A
#
# COMPACT_ATOMS: atom_id res chain seq x y z
N ASN A 1 6.85 11.15 -6.39
CA ASN A 1 5.82 10.89 -5.38
C ASN A 1 4.45 11.30 -5.90
N ASN A 2 3.50 10.38 -5.85
CA ASN A 2 2.13 10.62 -6.29
C ASN A 2 1.22 10.88 -5.08
N SER A 3 0.50 11.99 -5.11
CA SER A 3 -0.60 12.35 -4.21
C SER A 3 -0.26 12.88 -2.81
N LYS A 4 0.71 12.35 -2.07
CA LYS A 4 0.89 12.68 -0.65
C LYS A 4 2.36 12.85 -0.27
N GLU A 5 2.68 13.95 0.41
CA GLU A 5 3.91 14.12 1.20
C GLU A 5 3.52 14.37 2.66
N ASP A 6 4.17 13.66 3.58
CA ASP A 6 3.81 13.69 5.00
C ASP A 6 5.08 13.48 5.84
N TYR A 7 5.85 14.56 6.00
CA TYR A 7 7.13 14.53 6.72
C TYR A 7 7.01 15.09 8.12
N ASN A 8 7.56 14.37 9.09
CA ASN A 8 7.78 14.87 10.46
C ASN A 8 9.10 15.64 10.61
N LEU A 9 9.62 16.20 9.54
CA LEU A 9 10.86 16.96 9.52
C LEU A 9 10.72 18.19 8.62
N ARG A 10 11.57 19.19 8.85
CA ARG A 10 11.68 20.32 7.94
C ARG A 10 12.41 19.88 6.68
N LYS A 11 11.71 19.92 5.56
CA LYS A 11 12.28 19.63 4.25
C LYS A 11 13.12 20.83 3.78
N GLU A 12 14.36 20.59 3.37
CA GLU A 12 15.21 21.59 2.71
C GLU A 12 15.26 21.27 1.21
N GLY A 13 14.80 22.20 0.39
CA GLY A 13 14.77 22.06 -1.06
C GLY A 13 13.75 21.05 -1.61
N GLU A 14 13.90 20.69 -2.87
CA GLU A 14 13.07 19.71 -3.56
C GLU A 14 13.63 18.30 -3.34
N VAL A 15 12.84 17.43 -2.72
CA VAL A 15 13.19 16.02 -2.47
C VAL A 15 12.80 15.12 -3.64
N TRP A 16 11.76 15.51 -4.39
CA TRP A 16 11.22 14.75 -5.51
C TRP A 16 11.35 15.52 -6.81
N HIS A 17 11.67 14.85 -7.91
CA HIS A 17 11.58 15.45 -9.24
C HIS A 17 10.15 15.84 -9.62
N ALA A 18 9.16 15.11 -9.10
CA ALA A 18 7.75 15.47 -9.20
C ALA A 18 7.00 14.96 -7.97
N SER A 19 6.17 15.83 -7.38
CA SER A 19 5.29 15.48 -6.26
C SER A 19 3.96 16.18 -6.45
N SER A 20 2.98 15.46 -6.97
CA SER A 20 1.62 15.93 -7.25
C SER A 20 0.68 14.75 -7.47
N ARG A 21 -0.61 15.01 -7.67
CA ARG A 21 -1.56 13.95 -8.05
C ARG A 21 -1.28 13.35 -9.42
N ASP A 22 -0.62 14.10 -10.29
CA ASP A 22 -0.29 13.69 -11.65
C ASP A 22 1.16 13.19 -11.79
N ALA A 23 1.93 13.17 -10.69
CA ALA A 23 3.27 12.65 -10.69
C ALA A 23 3.27 11.15 -11.03
N HIS A 24 4.05 10.77 -12.03
CA HIS A 24 4.08 9.42 -12.56
C HIS A 24 5.48 9.01 -12.98
N TRP A 25 5.84 7.73 -12.85
CA TRP A 25 7.16 7.21 -13.21
C TRP A 25 7.46 7.37 -14.71
N SER A 26 6.43 7.38 -15.56
CA SER A 26 6.61 7.57 -17.01
C SER A 26 7.09 8.97 -17.40
N ASN A 27 6.97 9.95 -16.52
CA ASN A 27 7.42 11.34 -16.77
C ASN A 27 8.93 11.52 -16.56
N ARG A 28 9.64 10.44 -16.18
CA ARG A 28 11.11 10.49 -16.05
C ARG A 28 11.79 10.72 -17.40
N PRO A 29 13.01 11.28 -17.42
CA PRO A 29 13.82 11.33 -18.64
C PRO A 29 14.03 9.91 -19.20
N GLU A 30 14.04 9.81 -20.52
CA GLU A 30 14.25 8.54 -21.22
C GLU A 30 15.53 7.83 -20.77
N GLY A 31 15.47 6.52 -20.63
CA GLY A 31 16.59 5.69 -20.20
C GLY A 31 17.02 5.84 -18.74
N LYS A 32 16.37 6.71 -17.95
CA LYS A 32 16.71 6.86 -16.52
C LYS A 32 15.90 5.92 -15.64
N PRO A 33 16.49 5.39 -14.55
CA PRO A 33 15.73 4.64 -13.54
C PRO A 33 14.73 5.55 -12.83
N PHE A 34 13.80 4.94 -12.09
CA PHE A 34 12.86 5.67 -11.26
C PHE A 34 12.75 5.08 -9.84
N PHE A 35 12.43 5.95 -8.90
CA PHE A 35 11.89 5.61 -7.61
C PHE A 35 10.52 6.28 -7.51
N ALA A 36 9.44 5.50 -7.44
CA ALA A 36 8.09 6.01 -7.50
C ALA A 36 7.28 5.54 -6.30
N VAL A 37 6.56 6.44 -5.67
CA VAL A 37 5.64 6.16 -4.56
C VAL A 37 4.23 6.55 -4.99
N PHE A 38 3.30 5.61 -4.92
CA PHE A 38 1.88 5.81 -5.18
C PHE A 38 1.08 5.69 -3.89
N ASN A 39 0.33 6.72 -3.54
CA ASN A 39 -0.50 6.76 -2.34
C ASN A 39 -1.97 6.58 -2.73
N HIS A 40 -2.51 5.40 -2.52
CA HIS A 40 -3.92 5.10 -2.75
C HIS A 40 -4.74 5.42 -1.50
N THR A 41 -5.48 6.52 -1.52
CA THR A 41 -6.25 7.02 -0.36
C THR A 41 -7.68 6.50 -0.30
N ILE A 42 -8.07 5.59 -1.19
CA ILE A 42 -9.44 5.07 -1.26
C ILE A 42 -9.84 4.22 -0.04
N SER A 43 -8.88 3.63 0.66
CA SER A 43 -9.07 2.89 1.92
C SER A 43 -8.89 3.75 3.18
N HIS A 44 -8.62 5.06 3.03
CA HIS A 44 -8.47 5.98 4.16
C HIS A 44 -9.74 6.01 5.04
N GLU A 45 -9.59 6.25 6.34
CA GLU A 45 -10.72 6.23 7.31
C GLU A 45 -11.90 7.12 6.93
N SER A 46 -11.66 8.25 6.26
CA SER A 46 -12.75 9.13 5.81
C SER A 46 -13.71 8.44 4.83
N GLN A 47 -13.25 7.39 4.15
CA GLN A 47 -14.04 6.64 3.19
C GLN A 47 -15.07 5.70 3.85
N ILE A 48 -14.97 5.45 5.16
CA ILE A 48 -16.01 4.77 5.93
C ILE A 48 -17.27 5.63 5.98
N ARG A 49 -17.10 6.96 6.06
CA ARG A 49 -18.21 7.93 6.11
C ARG A 49 -18.78 8.28 4.73
N ASN A 50 -17.98 8.12 3.68
CA ASN A 50 -18.40 8.34 2.31
C ASN A 50 -19.09 7.08 1.76
N ARG A 51 -20.39 6.95 2.05
CA ARG A 51 -21.16 5.72 1.80
C ARG A 51 -21.19 5.34 0.32
N ILE A 52 -20.95 4.06 0.08
CA ILE A 52 -21.16 3.42 -1.22
C ILE A 52 -22.66 3.19 -1.39
N ALA A 53 -23.21 3.56 -2.53
CA ALA A 53 -24.62 3.30 -2.83
C ALA A 53 -24.91 1.78 -2.82
N PRO A 54 -26.07 1.33 -2.34
CA PRO A 54 -26.37 -0.09 -2.14
C PRO A 54 -26.14 -0.94 -3.41
N GLU A 55 -26.48 -0.41 -4.57
CA GLU A 55 -26.31 -1.08 -5.87
C GLU A 55 -24.83 -1.28 -6.29
N ASN A 56 -23.91 -0.56 -5.64
CA ASN A 56 -22.46 -0.63 -5.89
C ASN A 56 -21.71 -1.37 -4.79
N GLN A 57 -22.41 -1.88 -3.76
CA GLN A 57 -21.79 -2.66 -2.69
C GLN A 57 -21.32 -4.01 -3.23
N ILE A 58 -20.11 -4.41 -2.84
CA ILE A 58 -19.47 -5.65 -3.26
C ILE A 58 -19.64 -6.71 -2.16
N HIS A 59 -19.45 -6.32 -0.90
CA HIS A 59 -19.49 -7.23 0.25
C HIS A 59 -20.80 -7.15 0.99
N ASP A 60 -21.41 -8.31 1.21
CA ASP A 60 -22.63 -8.46 2.00
C ASP A 60 -22.34 -8.23 3.50
N PRO A 61 -22.95 -7.24 4.16
CA PRO A 61 -22.75 -7.00 5.59
C PRO A 61 -23.03 -8.21 6.47
N ALA A 62 -23.95 -9.08 6.06
CA ALA A 62 -24.27 -10.30 6.82
C ALA A 62 -23.13 -11.33 6.82
N LYS A 63 -22.20 -11.26 5.83
CA LYS A 63 -21.13 -12.23 5.64
C LYS A 63 -19.75 -11.72 6.06
N VAL A 64 -19.62 -10.44 6.39
CA VAL A 64 -18.32 -9.89 6.79
C VAL A 64 -17.88 -10.41 8.15
N ARG A 65 -16.58 -10.65 8.28
CA ARG A 65 -15.97 -11.02 9.55
C ARG A 65 -15.81 -9.78 10.42
N ILE A 66 -16.41 -9.80 11.61
CA ILE A 66 -16.25 -8.75 12.62
C ILE A 66 -15.15 -9.20 13.61
N PRO A 67 -14.13 -8.38 13.90
CA PRO A 67 -13.20 -8.66 14.98
C PRO A 67 -13.91 -8.78 16.32
N ALA A 68 -13.47 -9.73 17.16
CA ALA A 68 -14.12 -10.02 18.45
C ALA A 68 -14.16 -8.84 19.44
N TYR A 69 -13.34 -7.81 19.22
CA TYR A 69 -13.32 -6.59 20.03
C TYR A 69 -14.28 -5.50 19.52
N HIS A 70 -15.04 -5.73 18.47
CA HIS A 70 -16.12 -4.86 18.01
C HIS A 70 -17.48 -5.49 18.30
N PRO A 71 -18.51 -4.68 18.63
CA PRO A 71 -19.88 -5.19 18.77
C PRO A 71 -20.40 -5.67 17.42
N ASP A 72 -21.07 -6.81 17.43
CA ASP A 72 -21.67 -7.36 16.22
C ASP A 72 -23.09 -6.80 16.05
N THR A 73 -23.18 -5.59 15.50
CA THR A 73 -24.43 -4.90 15.18
C THR A 73 -24.57 -4.65 13.68
N PRO A 74 -25.79 -4.42 13.18
CA PRO A 74 -26.00 -4.10 11.77
C PRO A 74 -25.18 -2.90 11.28
N GLU A 75 -24.97 -1.89 12.12
CA GLU A 75 -24.19 -0.68 11.81
C GLU A 75 -22.71 -1.02 11.64
N VAL A 76 -22.14 -1.77 12.59
CA VAL A 76 -20.73 -2.20 12.56
C VAL A 76 -20.49 -3.12 11.36
N ARG A 77 -21.42 -4.02 11.05
CA ARG A 77 -21.34 -4.88 9.87
C ARG A 77 -21.32 -4.07 8.57
N LYS A 78 -22.17 -3.04 8.45
CA LYS A 78 -22.17 -2.13 7.29
C LYS A 78 -20.86 -1.38 7.15
N ASP A 79 -20.28 -0.92 8.25
CA ASP A 79 -18.99 -0.22 8.23
C ASP A 79 -17.85 -1.14 7.78
N TRP A 80 -17.82 -2.38 8.27
CA TRP A 80 -16.85 -3.38 7.85
C TRP A 80 -17.03 -3.81 6.39
N ALA A 81 -18.26 -4.01 5.93
CA ALA A 81 -18.54 -4.33 4.54
C ALA A 81 -18.04 -3.20 3.61
N GLN A 82 -18.34 -1.95 3.96
CA GLN A 82 -17.84 -0.82 3.21
C GLN A 82 -16.31 -0.71 3.22
N TYR A 83 -15.66 -1.02 4.35
CA TYR A 83 -14.21 -1.05 4.41
C TYR A 83 -13.64 -2.12 3.45
N TYR A 84 -14.21 -3.31 3.42
CA TYR A 84 -13.80 -4.35 2.47
C TYR A 84 -14.06 -3.96 1.02
N ASP A 85 -15.15 -3.26 0.72
CA ASP A 85 -15.40 -2.68 -0.60
C ASP A 85 -14.29 -1.72 -1.01
N ARG A 86 -13.86 -0.85 -0.09
CA ARG A 86 -12.76 0.10 -0.34
C ARG A 86 -11.43 -0.60 -0.56
N ILE A 87 -11.15 -1.69 0.16
CA ILE A 87 -9.95 -2.52 -0.08
C ILE A 87 -10.02 -3.17 -1.46
N THR A 88 -11.16 -3.73 -1.86
CA THR A 88 -11.34 -4.30 -3.20
C THR A 88 -11.18 -3.25 -4.31
N MET A 89 -11.65 -2.02 -4.08
CA MET A 89 -11.44 -0.92 -5.02
C MET A 89 -9.96 -0.50 -5.07
N MET A 90 -9.27 -0.47 -3.93
CA MET A 90 -7.84 -0.18 -3.87
C MET A 90 -7.03 -1.23 -4.62
N ASP A 91 -7.33 -2.51 -4.44
CA ASP A 91 -6.67 -3.61 -5.15
C ASP A 91 -6.74 -3.43 -6.68
N LYS A 92 -7.90 -3.02 -7.19
CA LYS A 92 -8.06 -2.68 -8.62
C LYS A 92 -7.18 -1.51 -9.06
N LEU A 93 -6.96 -0.50 -8.20
CA LEU A 93 -6.05 0.62 -8.51
C LEU A 93 -4.59 0.17 -8.53
N VAL A 94 -4.18 -0.62 -7.55
CA VAL A 94 -2.84 -1.23 -7.50
C VAL A 94 -2.61 -2.08 -8.75
N GLY A 95 -3.59 -2.94 -9.10
CA GLY A 95 -3.53 -3.77 -10.29
C GLY A 95 -3.35 -2.96 -11.59
N ARG A 96 -3.97 -1.78 -11.71
CA ARG A 96 -3.78 -0.88 -12.86
C ARG A 96 -2.35 -0.34 -12.90
N THR A 97 -1.83 0.15 -11.77
CA THR A 97 -0.46 0.67 -11.68
C THR A 97 0.58 -0.40 -12.05
N LEU A 98 0.39 -1.63 -11.57
CA LEU A 98 1.26 -2.75 -11.92
C LEU A 98 1.14 -3.14 -13.41
N LYS A 99 -0.07 -3.08 -13.95
CA LYS A 99 -0.30 -3.33 -15.38
C LYS A 99 0.41 -2.30 -16.26
N GLU A 100 0.41 -1.03 -15.89
CA GLU A 100 1.12 0.02 -16.63
C GLU A 100 2.63 -0.24 -16.69
N VAL A 101 3.24 -0.68 -15.58
CA VAL A 101 4.66 -1.08 -15.52
C VAL A 101 4.91 -2.28 -16.45
N LYS A 102 4.01 -3.27 -16.43
CA LYS A 102 4.10 -4.45 -17.29
C LYS A 102 3.94 -4.09 -18.76
N ASP A 103 2.95 -3.28 -19.12
CA ASP A 103 2.69 -2.87 -20.51
C ASP A 103 3.84 -2.02 -21.07
N ALA A 104 4.57 -1.32 -20.23
CA ALA A 104 5.80 -0.60 -20.59
C ALA A 104 7.06 -1.50 -20.71
N GLY A 105 6.92 -2.82 -20.50
CA GLY A 105 8.03 -3.76 -20.55
C GLY A 105 9.01 -3.67 -19.37
N LEU A 106 8.60 -3.03 -18.27
CA LEU A 106 9.47 -2.74 -17.12
C LEU A 106 9.25 -3.69 -15.93
N ALA A 107 8.37 -4.69 -16.04
CA ALA A 107 8.05 -5.56 -14.91
C ALA A 107 9.28 -6.30 -14.37
N GLU A 108 10.13 -6.82 -15.25
CA GLU A 108 11.38 -7.52 -14.88
C GLU A 108 12.50 -6.58 -14.43
N ASP A 109 12.30 -5.27 -14.59
CA ASP A 109 13.22 -4.22 -14.19
C ASP A 109 12.76 -3.44 -12.96
N THR A 110 11.67 -3.87 -12.29
CA THR A 110 11.07 -3.12 -11.20
C THR A 110 10.86 -3.98 -9.96
N ILE A 111 11.53 -3.65 -8.87
CA ILE A 111 11.25 -4.19 -7.54
C ILE A 111 10.06 -3.42 -6.98
N VAL A 112 9.06 -4.14 -6.45
CA VAL A 112 7.81 -3.55 -5.97
C VAL A 112 7.65 -3.79 -4.48
N PHE A 113 7.36 -2.73 -3.74
CA PHE A 113 6.93 -2.78 -2.35
C PHE A 113 5.46 -2.35 -2.29
N TYR A 114 4.61 -3.19 -1.74
CA TYR A 114 3.23 -2.85 -1.39
C TYR A 114 3.07 -2.95 0.12
N TYR A 115 2.55 -1.91 0.76
CA TYR A 115 2.36 -1.90 2.20
C TYR A 115 1.22 -0.97 2.62
N GLY A 116 0.64 -1.25 3.80
CA GLY A 116 -0.22 -0.30 4.50
C GLY A 116 0.62 0.58 5.42
N ASP A 117 0.30 1.87 5.54
CA ASP A 117 0.99 2.81 6.44
C ASP A 117 0.60 2.59 7.91
N HIS A 118 -0.58 2.05 8.16
CA HIS A 118 -1.13 1.70 9.48
C HIS A 118 -2.35 0.79 9.31
N GLY A 119 -2.93 0.34 10.42
CA GLY A 119 -4.19 -0.42 10.41
C GLY A 119 -5.39 0.38 9.90
N SER A 120 -6.54 -0.26 9.78
CA SER A 120 -7.76 0.35 9.25
C SER A 120 -8.19 1.60 10.04
N GLY A 121 -9.07 2.41 9.48
CA GLY A 121 -9.70 3.55 10.17
C GLY A 121 -10.75 3.17 11.22
N MET A 122 -10.95 1.88 11.46
CA MET A 122 -11.89 1.36 12.45
C MET A 122 -11.33 1.51 13.89
N PRO A 123 -12.18 1.54 14.93
CA PRO A 123 -11.73 1.60 16.32
C PRO A 123 -10.69 0.52 16.66
N ARG A 124 -9.71 0.84 17.53
CA ARG A 124 -8.57 -0.01 17.93
C ARG A 124 -7.55 -0.34 16.83
N ASN A 125 -7.62 0.29 15.67
CA ASN A 125 -6.66 0.09 14.58
C ASN A 125 -5.76 1.32 14.43
N LYS A 126 -5.99 2.17 13.45
CA LYS A 126 -5.27 3.43 13.29
C LYS A 126 -5.20 4.21 14.63
N ARG A 127 -4.08 4.81 14.93
CA ARG A 127 -3.78 5.60 16.14
C ARG A 127 -3.57 4.79 17.44
N TRP A 128 -3.71 3.48 17.41
CA TRP A 128 -3.60 2.66 18.61
C TRP A 128 -2.49 1.64 18.48
N PRO A 129 -1.60 1.49 19.48
CA PRO A 129 -0.51 0.53 19.45
C PRO A 129 -0.99 -0.90 19.78
N TYR A 130 -2.11 -1.30 19.22
CA TYR A 130 -2.56 -2.67 19.23
C TYR A 130 -2.05 -3.42 18.00
N PHE A 131 -2.03 -4.73 18.05
CA PHE A 131 -1.65 -5.56 16.92
C PHE A 131 -2.39 -5.19 15.63
N SER A 132 -3.69 -4.92 15.71
CA SER A 132 -4.51 -4.49 14.57
C SER A 132 -4.13 -3.12 13.96
N GLY A 133 -3.39 -2.31 14.69
CA GLY A 133 -2.86 -1.03 14.21
C GLY A 133 -1.42 -1.10 13.73
N LEU A 134 -0.65 -2.07 14.24
CA LEU A 134 0.79 -2.22 14.00
C LEU A 134 1.11 -3.29 12.96
N ASN A 135 0.37 -4.39 12.94
CA ASN A 135 0.56 -5.46 11.95
C ASN A 135 -0.18 -5.12 10.66
N VAL A 136 0.54 -4.51 9.74
CA VAL A 136 0.04 -4.08 8.43
C VAL A 136 0.57 -4.98 7.33
N PRO A 137 -0.13 -5.09 6.19
CA PRO A 137 0.36 -5.88 5.07
C PRO A 137 1.66 -5.29 4.52
N LEU A 138 2.61 -6.17 4.22
CA LEU A 138 3.81 -5.87 3.45
C LEU A 138 4.01 -6.99 2.43
N ILE A 139 4.10 -6.63 1.17
CA ILE A 139 4.43 -7.53 0.07
C ILE A 139 5.62 -6.94 -0.68
N VAL A 140 6.65 -7.74 -0.87
CA VAL A 140 7.82 -7.35 -1.67
C VAL A 140 7.93 -8.32 -2.83
N HIS A 141 7.94 -7.77 -4.04
CA HIS A 141 8.22 -8.54 -5.26
C HIS A 141 9.60 -8.16 -5.79
N VAL A 142 10.45 -9.16 -5.92
CA VAL A 142 11.77 -9.03 -6.54
C VAL A 142 11.77 -9.87 -7.82
N PRO A 143 11.91 -9.24 -9.01
CA PRO A 143 12.00 -9.96 -10.27
C PRO A 143 13.22 -10.89 -10.30
N GLU A 144 13.17 -11.95 -11.11
CA GLU A 144 14.24 -12.93 -11.22
C GLU A 144 15.61 -12.28 -11.55
N LYS A 145 15.59 -11.26 -12.38
CA LYS A 145 16.79 -10.45 -12.73
C LYS A 145 17.51 -9.89 -11.49
N TYR A 146 16.79 -9.54 -10.44
CA TYR A 146 17.30 -8.94 -9.21
C TYR A 146 17.26 -9.89 -8.00
N LYS A 147 17.05 -11.17 -8.21
CA LYS A 147 16.97 -12.17 -7.15
C LYS A 147 18.21 -12.20 -6.24
N HIS A 148 19.37 -11.86 -6.78
CA HIS A 148 20.60 -11.74 -6.01
C HIS A 148 20.59 -10.63 -4.94
N LEU A 149 19.63 -9.68 -5.02
CA LEU A 149 19.41 -8.64 -4.01
C LEU A 149 18.40 -9.07 -2.95
N ALA A 150 17.68 -10.16 -3.17
CA ALA A 150 16.70 -10.66 -2.23
C ALA A 150 17.37 -11.35 -1.03
N PRO A 151 16.75 -11.38 0.15
CA PRO A 151 17.28 -12.12 1.29
C PRO A 151 17.31 -13.62 1.00
N ALA A 152 18.20 -14.33 1.69
CA ALA A 152 18.26 -15.79 1.61
C ALA A 152 16.88 -16.41 1.93
N GLY A 153 16.46 -17.38 1.12
CA GLY A 153 15.15 -18.04 1.25
C GLY A 153 13.97 -17.27 0.63
N TYR A 154 14.23 -16.16 -0.06
CA TYR A 154 13.16 -15.50 -0.81
C TYR A 154 12.64 -16.40 -1.94
N GLU A 155 11.32 -16.58 -1.95
CA GLU A 155 10.58 -17.26 -3.01
C GLU A 155 9.33 -16.48 -3.37
N ALA A 156 9.01 -16.40 -4.67
CA ALA A 156 7.78 -15.78 -5.13
C ALA A 156 6.56 -16.54 -4.57
N GLY A 157 5.63 -15.83 -3.94
CA GLY A 157 4.48 -16.43 -3.25
C GLY A 157 4.79 -16.99 -1.86
N GLY A 158 6.03 -16.91 -1.41
CA GLY A 158 6.43 -17.28 -0.04
C GLY A 158 5.91 -16.31 1.02
N VAL A 159 5.88 -16.77 2.26
CA VAL A 159 5.52 -15.99 3.45
C VAL A 159 6.71 -15.96 4.40
N SER A 160 6.96 -14.80 5.00
CA SER A 160 8.01 -14.61 6.01
C SER A 160 7.41 -14.12 7.32
N ASP A 161 7.85 -14.70 8.43
CA ASP A 161 7.50 -14.28 9.79
C ASP A 161 8.52 -13.30 10.39
N GLN A 162 9.46 -12.81 9.59
CA GLN A 162 10.44 -11.82 10.03
C GLN A 162 9.76 -10.51 10.42
N LEU A 163 10.21 -9.91 11.52
CA LEU A 163 9.76 -8.60 11.93
C LEU A 163 10.39 -7.54 11.04
N VAL A 164 9.55 -6.72 10.41
CA VAL A 164 9.95 -5.60 9.55
C VAL A 164 9.23 -4.34 10.01
N GLY A 165 9.96 -3.25 10.10
CA GLY A 165 9.40 -1.93 10.42
C GLY A 165 9.65 -0.91 9.30
N PHE A 166 8.95 0.20 9.30
CA PHE A 166 9.18 1.27 8.30
C PHE A 166 10.59 1.87 8.36
N ILE A 167 11.25 1.77 9.52
CA ILE A 167 12.64 2.19 9.66
C ILE A 167 13.59 1.40 8.74
N ASP A 168 13.22 0.20 8.33
CA ASP A 168 14.02 -0.67 7.47
C ASP A 168 13.91 -0.29 5.99
N PHE A 169 12.87 0.47 5.58
CA PHE A 169 12.59 0.74 4.17
C PHE A 169 13.64 1.64 3.52
N ALA A 170 14.01 2.74 4.19
CA ALA A 170 15.00 3.66 3.63
C ALA A 170 16.38 3.01 3.44
N PRO A 171 16.99 2.35 4.44
CA PRO A 171 18.27 1.66 4.24
C PRO A 171 18.17 0.53 3.21
N THR A 172 17.04 -0.20 3.14
CA THR A 172 16.83 -1.23 2.12
C THR A 172 16.80 -0.62 0.72
N ALA A 173 16.04 0.47 0.51
CA ALA A 173 15.99 1.13 -0.79
C ALA A 173 17.35 1.68 -1.23
N LEU A 174 18.12 2.27 -0.31
CA LEU A 174 19.48 2.76 -0.58
C LEU A 174 20.41 1.60 -0.94
N SER A 175 20.38 0.51 -0.18
CA SER A 175 21.19 -0.68 -0.45
C SER A 175 20.88 -1.29 -1.84
N ILE A 176 19.58 -1.40 -2.19
CA ILE A 176 19.16 -1.85 -3.52
C ILE A 176 19.67 -0.92 -4.62
N ALA A 177 19.73 0.38 -4.37
CA ALA A 177 20.27 1.38 -5.30
C ALA A 177 21.81 1.42 -5.36
N GLY A 178 22.50 0.63 -4.56
CA GLY A 178 23.97 0.60 -4.51
C GLY A 178 24.59 1.81 -3.79
N MET A 179 23.85 2.39 -2.84
CA MET A 179 24.25 3.59 -2.08
C MET A 179 24.56 3.27 -0.62
#